data_2a043679d1402e09f8ea0c2174ec3399
#
_entry.id   2a043679d1402e09f8ea0c2174ec3399
#
_cell.length_a   1.000
_cell.length_b   1.000
_cell.length_c   1.000
_cell.angle_alpha   90.00
_cell.angle_beta   90.00
_cell.angle_gamma   90.00
#
_symmetry.space_group_name_H-M   'P 1'
#
loop_
_entity.id
_entity.type
_entity.pdbx_description
1 polymer ?
#
loop_
_entity_poly.entity_id
_entity_poly.type
_entity_poly.pdbx_seq_one_letter_code
_entity_poly.pdbx_strand_id
1 'polypeptide(L)'
;MRLSSLAAALCMAAVLPQVQAAEQVVKVYNWSDYIAPDTLKNFEQASAIKVQYDIFDTNEMLEAKLLSGHSGYDLVVPSSQFLSKQIRAGAYQPLQRNLLGNWPHLDPRLMQRLEAADPGNQYAVPYMWGTVGIGYNEEKVRAALGKDVVLDSWSMVFDPANLAKLKNCGVAFLDAPVKIIPQALLYLGLDPNSSRPEDYKKASALMIKLKPSVTYFNSSKYTADLANGDICVAIGYSGDVMQAQTRAREAGKHTDIRYLIPKEGVNLWFDMLAIPKDAGNVANAHKLIDYLLRPEVIAPISDYVGYANPNKDATALMDPKVSGNPGVYPGDEVISHTFVSADLPDPIQRLITREWNRIKSGQ
;
A
#
# COMPACT_ATOMS: atom_id res chain seq x y z
N MET A 1 -71.75 -23.37 59.90
CA MET A 1 -70.43 -23.76 59.42
C MET A 1 -70.36 -23.32 57.99
N ARG A 2 -69.63 -22.24 57.69
CA ARG A 2 -69.36 -21.70 56.34
C ARG A 2 -67.91 -21.92 56.02
N LEU A 3 -67.61 -22.76 55.04
CA LEU A 3 -66.27 -22.94 54.46
C LEU A 3 -66.02 -21.82 53.44
N SER A 4 -64.99 -21.07 53.67
CA SER A 4 -64.49 -20.05 52.76
C SER A 4 -63.33 -20.70 51.91
N SER A 5 -63.56 -20.81 50.62
CA SER A 5 -62.54 -21.29 49.68
C SER A 5 -61.65 -20.11 49.22
N LEU A 6 -60.37 -20.15 49.61
CA LEU A 6 -59.35 -19.21 49.05
C LEU A 6 -58.86 -19.76 47.71
N ALA A 7 -59.13 -19.04 46.64
CA ALA A 7 -58.51 -19.32 45.34
C ALA A 7 -57.18 -18.56 45.25
N ALA A 8 -56.06 -19.30 45.21
CA ALA A 8 -54.71 -18.77 44.96
C ALA A 8 -54.51 -18.63 43.47
N ALA A 9 -54.46 -17.40 42.94
CA ALA A 9 -54.07 -17.11 41.56
C ALA A 9 -52.56 -17.16 41.39
N LEU A 10 -52.04 -18.19 40.70
CA LEU A 10 -50.63 -18.36 40.36
C LEU A 10 -50.34 -17.48 39.14
N CYS A 11 -49.69 -16.33 39.32
CA CYS A 11 -49.14 -15.54 38.20
C CYS A 11 -47.85 -16.22 37.66
N MET A 12 -47.95 -16.98 36.57
CA MET A 12 -46.79 -17.42 35.78
C MET A 12 -46.23 -16.22 35.03
N ALA A 13 -45.13 -15.63 35.58
CA ALA A 13 -44.33 -14.67 34.81
C ALA A 13 -43.60 -15.43 33.71
N ALA A 14 -44.02 -15.23 32.48
CA ALA A 14 -43.32 -15.74 31.30
C ALA A 14 -42.00 -14.99 31.18
N VAL A 15 -40.89 -15.61 31.57
CA VAL A 15 -39.50 -15.17 31.29
C VAL A 15 -39.26 -15.42 29.81
N LEU A 16 -39.42 -14.41 28.97
CA LEU A 16 -38.98 -14.46 27.60
C LEU A 16 -37.45 -14.55 27.61
N PRO A 17 -36.83 -15.51 26.94
CA PRO A 17 -35.39 -15.53 26.79
C PRO A 17 -34.96 -14.27 26.02
N GLN A 18 -34.19 -13.41 26.66
CA GLN A 18 -33.46 -12.36 25.94
C GLN A 18 -32.47 -13.06 25.01
N VAL A 19 -32.82 -13.12 23.74
CA VAL A 19 -31.86 -13.48 22.69
C VAL A 19 -30.85 -12.35 22.67
N GLN A 20 -29.73 -12.57 23.35
CA GLN A 20 -28.59 -11.67 23.27
C GLN A 20 -28.11 -11.74 21.81
N ALA A 21 -28.35 -10.67 21.06
CA ALA A 21 -27.84 -10.59 19.69
C ALA A 21 -26.32 -10.82 19.75
N ALA A 22 -25.85 -11.80 18.98
CA ALA A 22 -24.42 -12.03 18.88
C ALA A 22 -23.71 -10.73 18.52
N GLU A 23 -22.62 -10.43 19.22
CA GLU A 23 -21.85 -9.22 18.99
C GLU A 23 -21.43 -9.19 17.52
N GLN A 24 -21.82 -8.14 16.80
CA GLN A 24 -21.46 -7.95 15.40
C GLN A 24 -19.98 -7.58 15.34
N VAL A 25 -19.16 -8.38 14.63
CA VAL A 25 -17.73 -8.18 14.51
C VAL A 25 -17.28 -8.19 13.07
N VAL A 26 -16.19 -7.49 12.75
CA VAL A 26 -15.42 -7.63 11.52
C VAL A 26 -13.93 -7.69 11.87
N LYS A 27 -13.25 -8.69 11.33
CA LYS A 27 -11.83 -8.94 11.56
C LYS A 27 -11.03 -8.47 10.36
N VAL A 28 -10.12 -7.53 10.60
CA VAL A 28 -9.34 -6.84 9.57
C VAL A 28 -7.86 -7.19 9.69
N TYR A 29 -7.21 -7.44 8.57
CA TYR A 29 -5.75 -7.62 8.49
C TYR A 29 -5.19 -6.62 7.49
N ASN A 30 -4.50 -5.61 7.98
CA ASN A 30 -4.01 -4.48 7.19
C ASN A 30 -2.51 -4.24 7.44
N TRP A 31 -1.92 -3.34 6.68
CA TRP A 31 -0.56 -2.88 6.87
C TRP A 31 -0.41 -2.07 8.17
N SER A 32 0.82 -2.04 8.69
CA SER A 32 1.16 -1.17 9.84
C SER A 32 1.00 0.30 9.44
N ASP A 33 0.51 1.14 10.38
CA ASP A 33 0.35 2.60 10.22
C ASP A 33 -0.43 3.03 8.96
N TYR A 34 -1.46 2.27 8.59
CA TYR A 34 -2.12 2.41 7.28
C TYR A 34 -3.60 2.77 7.36
N ILE A 35 -4.03 3.35 8.48
CA ILE A 35 -5.38 3.88 8.71
C ILE A 35 -5.33 5.02 9.72
N ALA A 36 -6.20 6.04 9.57
CA ALA A 36 -6.26 7.14 10.52
C ALA A 36 -6.82 6.68 11.88
N PRO A 37 -6.33 7.22 13.01
CA PRO A 37 -6.61 6.69 14.36
C PRO A 37 -8.09 6.57 14.72
N ASP A 38 -8.92 7.54 14.30
CA ASP A 38 -10.34 7.58 14.66
C ASP A 38 -11.25 6.82 13.68
N THR A 39 -10.75 6.34 12.55
CA THR A 39 -11.56 5.75 11.47
C THR A 39 -12.37 4.55 11.96
N LEU A 40 -11.69 3.60 12.62
CA LEU A 40 -12.34 2.37 13.10
C LEU A 40 -13.33 2.65 14.23
N LYS A 41 -12.99 3.53 15.15
CA LYS A 41 -13.87 3.95 16.23
C LYS A 41 -15.16 4.61 15.69
N ASN A 42 -15.01 5.47 14.69
CA ASN A 42 -16.14 6.12 14.04
C ASN A 42 -17.03 5.10 13.31
N PHE A 43 -16.42 4.11 12.64
CA PHE A 43 -17.18 3.01 12.04
C PHE A 43 -17.94 2.19 13.08
N GLU A 44 -17.32 1.83 14.21
CA GLU A 44 -17.97 1.09 15.28
C GLU A 44 -19.18 1.85 15.84
N GLN A 45 -19.04 3.16 16.04
CA GLN A 45 -20.13 4.02 16.51
C GLN A 45 -21.28 4.11 15.50
N ALA A 46 -20.96 4.21 14.21
CA ALA A 46 -21.98 4.37 13.17
C ALA A 46 -22.71 3.07 12.81
N SER A 47 -22.03 1.91 12.98
CA SER A 47 -22.54 0.62 12.51
C SER A 47 -22.98 -0.33 13.63
N ALA A 48 -22.57 -0.09 14.87
CA ALA A 48 -22.62 -1.02 16.00
C ALA A 48 -21.88 -2.36 15.73
N ILE A 49 -20.89 -2.35 14.83
CA ILE A 49 -20.02 -3.50 14.51
C ILE A 49 -18.66 -3.26 15.13
N LYS A 50 -18.16 -4.19 15.95
CA LYS A 50 -16.82 -4.15 16.53
C LYS A 50 -15.77 -4.50 15.50
N VAL A 51 -14.62 -3.82 15.52
CA VAL A 51 -13.49 -4.10 14.64
C VAL A 51 -12.37 -4.77 15.44
N GLN A 52 -11.98 -5.97 15.02
CA GLN A 52 -10.74 -6.60 15.44
C GLN A 52 -9.70 -6.32 14.35
N TYR A 53 -8.65 -5.58 14.70
CA TYR A 53 -7.70 -5.06 13.73
C TYR A 53 -6.30 -5.57 14.05
N ASP A 54 -5.77 -6.37 13.14
CA ASP A 54 -4.41 -6.91 13.18
C ASP A 54 -3.59 -6.35 12.00
N ILE A 55 -2.28 -6.34 12.16
CA ILE A 55 -1.35 -5.78 11.19
C ILE A 55 -0.38 -6.84 10.65
N PHE A 56 0.12 -6.60 9.44
CA PHE A 56 1.20 -7.37 8.82
C PHE A 56 2.21 -6.44 8.14
N ASP A 57 3.41 -6.98 7.88
CA ASP A 57 4.52 -6.20 7.31
C ASP A 57 4.86 -6.59 5.87
N THR A 58 4.40 -7.78 5.40
CA THR A 58 4.72 -8.25 4.04
C THR A 58 3.54 -8.97 3.39
N ASN A 59 3.41 -8.84 2.06
CA ASN A 59 2.41 -9.59 1.30
C ASN A 59 2.57 -11.11 1.45
N GLU A 60 3.79 -11.60 1.64
CA GLU A 60 4.09 -13.02 1.84
C GLU A 60 3.48 -13.55 3.15
N MET A 61 3.45 -12.73 4.22
CA MET A 61 2.76 -13.08 5.47
C MET A 61 1.26 -13.19 5.24
N LEU A 62 0.66 -12.24 4.54
CA LEU A 62 -0.75 -12.29 4.17
C LEU A 62 -1.04 -13.50 3.28
N GLU A 63 -0.23 -13.73 2.23
CA GLU A 63 -0.40 -14.87 1.31
C GLU A 63 -0.34 -16.21 2.06
N ALA A 64 0.62 -16.39 2.96
CA ALA A 64 0.72 -17.61 3.75
C ALA A 64 -0.55 -17.87 4.58
N LYS A 65 -1.12 -16.82 5.19
CA LYS A 65 -2.39 -16.92 5.92
C LYS A 65 -3.56 -17.30 5.02
N LEU A 66 -3.71 -16.61 3.88
CA LEU A 66 -4.80 -16.88 2.94
C LEU A 66 -4.75 -18.30 2.36
N LEU A 67 -3.55 -18.76 1.98
CA LEU A 67 -3.36 -20.07 1.38
C LEU A 67 -3.43 -21.24 2.39
N SER A 68 -3.37 -20.95 3.70
CA SER A 68 -3.63 -21.97 4.73
C SER A 68 -5.10 -22.41 4.78
N GLY A 69 -6.01 -21.67 4.15
CA GLY A 69 -7.46 -21.95 4.13
C GLY A 69 -8.20 -21.57 5.42
N HIS A 70 -7.50 -20.99 6.39
CA HIS A 70 -8.04 -20.51 7.66
C HIS A 70 -7.38 -19.17 7.98
N SER A 71 -7.70 -18.14 7.17
CA SER A 71 -7.11 -16.80 7.35
C SER A 71 -7.44 -16.19 8.72
N GLY A 72 -8.67 -16.45 9.20
CA GLY A 72 -9.20 -15.90 10.44
C GLY A 72 -9.69 -14.45 10.31
N TYR A 73 -9.72 -13.90 9.09
CA TYR A 73 -10.11 -12.52 8.81
C TYR A 73 -11.30 -12.41 7.87
N ASP A 74 -12.00 -11.26 7.94
CA ASP A 74 -13.15 -10.94 7.11
C ASP A 74 -12.79 -9.92 6.01
N LEU A 75 -11.79 -9.07 6.27
CA LEU A 75 -11.26 -8.08 5.35
C LEU A 75 -9.74 -8.08 5.40
N VAL A 76 -9.09 -8.11 4.24
CA VAL A 76 -7.63 -8.07 4.11
C VAL A 76 -7.20 -7.07 3.04
N VAL A 77 -5.93 -6.64 3.12
CA VAL A 77 -5.41 -5.56 2.26
C VAL A 77 -4.19 -6.02 1.46
N PRO A 78 -4.36 -6.89 0.43
CA PRO A 78 -3.26 -7.31 -0.44
C PRO A 78 -2.85 -6.19 -1.40
N SER A 79 -1.57 -6.18 -1.81
CA SER A 79 -1.15 -5.37 -2.96
C SER A 79 -1.60 -6.02 -4.29
N SER A 80 -1.93 -5.19 -5.28
CA SER A 80 -2.48 -5.62 -6.58
C SER A 80 -1.60 -6.64 -7.31
N GLN A 81 -0.28 -6.60 -7.14
CA GLN A 81 0.67 -7.55 -7.72
C GLN A 81 0.54 -8.99 -7.18
N PHE A 82 -0.01 -9.16 -5.97
CA PHE A 82 -0.31 -10.47 -5.38
C PHE A 82 -1.74 -10.92 -5.65
N LEU A 83 -2.64 -9.95 -5.85
CA LEU A 83 -4.08 -10.18 -5.98
C LEU A 83 -4.42 -11.18 -7.09
N SER A 84 -3.87 -11.00 -8.30
CA SER A 84 -4.15 -11.86 -9.46
C SER A 84 -3.83 -13.34 -9.17
N LYS A 85 -2.65 -13.62 -8.60
CA LYS A 85 -2.24 -14.99 -8.20
C LYS A 85 -3.16 -15.55 -7.12
N GLN A 86 -3.50 -14.74 -6.13
CA GLN A 86 -4.34 -15.13 -5.00
C GLN A 86 -5.80 -15.38 -5.44
N ILE A 87 -6.32 -14.61 -6.41
CA ILE A 87 -7.64 -14.86 -7.04
C ILE A 87 -7.62 -16.24 -7.75
N ARG A 88 -6.59 -16.52 -8.57
CA ARG A 88 -6.47 -17.82 -9.24
C ARG A 88 -6.34 -19.00 -8.27
N ALA A 89 -5.72 -18.78 -7.11
CA ALA A 89 -5.64 -19.75 -6.04
C ALA A 89 -6.96 -19.91 -5.25
N GLY A 90 -7.99 -19.12 -5.56
CA GLY A 90 -9.28 -19.15 -4.89
C GLY A 90 -9.25 -18.62 -3.47
N ALA A 91 -8.34 -17.69 -3.16
CA ALA A 91 -8.18 -17.11 -1.82
C ALA A 91 -9.29 -16.13 -1.44
N TYR A 92 -10.01 -15.59 -2.41
CA TYR A 92 -11.04 -14.57 -2.21
C TYR A 92 -12.41 -15.00 -2.70
N GLN A 93 -13.43 -14.36 -2.20
CA GLN A 93 -14.79 -14.43 -2.74
C GLN A 93 -15.13 -13.15 -3.51
N PRO A 94 -16.00 -13.22 -4.53
CA PRO A 94 -16.44 -12.03 -5.26
C PRO A 94 -17.14 -11.03 -4.35
N LEU A 95 -16.90 -9.75 -4.58
CA LEU A 95 -17.59 -8.66 -3.90
C LEU A 95 -19.06 -8.56 -4.37
N GLN A 96 -19.96 -8.33 -3.43
CA GLN A 96 -21.36 -8.06 -3.72
C GLN A 96 -21.53 -6.56 -3.98
N ARG A 97 -21.41 -6.14 -5.25
CA ARG A 97 -21.43 -4.72 -5.63
C ARG A 97 -22.71 -3.98 -5.22
N ASN A 98 -23.83 -4.68 -5.14
CA ASN A 98 -25.10 -4.09 -4.66
C ASN A 98 -25.06 -3.68 -3.18
N LEU A 99 -24.06 -4.12 -2.42
CA LEU A 99 -23.81 -3.71 -1.03
C LEU A 99 -22.82 -2.54 -0.92
N LEU A 100 -22.24 -2.09 -2.03
CA LEU A 100 -21.23 -1.03 -2.10
C LEU A 100 -21.84 0.22 -2.75
N GLY A 101 -22.67 0.93 -2.00
CA GLY A 101 -23.35 2.16 -2.45
C GLY A 101 -22.38 3.29 -2.81
N ASN A 102 -21.18 3.28 -2.21
CA ASN A 102 -20.09 4.25 -2.44
C ASN A 102 -19.14 3.87 -3.59
N TRP A 103 -19.39 2.75 -4.30
CA TRP A 103 -18.63 2.37 -5.50
C TRP A 103 -18.53 3.47 -6.57
N PRO A 104 -19.55 4.30 -6.87
CA PRO A 104 -19.48 5.34 -7.88
C PRO A 104 -18.46 6.45 -7.61
N HIS A 105 -17.95 6.56 -6.37
CA HIS A 105 -16.89 7.50 -6.01
C HIS A 105 -15.50 7.07 -6.50
N LEU A 106 -15.32 5.78 -6.86
CA LEU A 106 -14.04 5.28 -7.37
C LEU A 106 -13.70 5.92 -8.74
N ASP A 107 -12.43 6.30 -8.92
CA ASP A 107 -11.93 6.84 -10.18
C ASP A 107 -11.91 5.74 -11.27
N PRO A 108 -12.70 5.89 -12.35
CA PRO A 108 -12.79 4.86 -13.39
C PRO A 108 -11.47 4.62 -14.12
N ARG A 109 -10.56 5.61 -14.16
CA ARG A 109 -9.23 5.46 -14.78
C ARG A 109 -8.36 4.50 -13.99
N LEU A 110 -8.41 4.59 -12.64
CA LEU A 110 -7.70 3.67 -11.76
C LEU A 110 -8.32 2.28 -11.80
N MET A 111 -9.66 2.18 -11.81
CA MET A 111 -10.38 0.92 -11.93
C MET A 111 -10.03 0.18 -13.23
N GLN A 112 -9.90 0.88 -14.35
CA GLN A 112 -9.48 0.30 -15.62
C GLN A 112 -8.06 -0.30 -15.55
N ARG A 113 -7.13 0.36 -14.86
CA ARG A 113 -5.75 -0.17 -14.68
C ARG A 113 -5.71 -1.45 -13.85
N LEU A 114 -6.64 -1.61 -12.92
CA LEU A 114 -6.74 -2.77 -12.04
C LEU A 114 -7.35 -4.00 -12.71
N GLU A 115 -8.01 -3.85 -13.85
CA GLU A 115 -8.56 -4.99 -14.60
C GLU A 115 -7.49 -6.00 -15.03
N ALA A 116 -6.23 -5.60 -15.13
CA ALA A 116 -5.12 -6.51 -15.37
C ALA A 116 -4.88 -7.50 -14.20
N ALA A 117 -5.18 -7.08 -12.97
CA ALA A 117 -5.03 -7.90 -11.76
C ALA A 117 -6.33 -8.60 -11.35
N ASP A 118 -7.48 -7.95 -11.58
CA ASP A 118 -8.83 -8.42 -11.25
C ASP A 118 -9.79 -8.09 -12.39
N PRO A 119 -9.92 -8.95 -13.43
CA PRO A 119 -10.78 -8.69 -14.58
C PRO A 119 -12.21 -8.37 -14.18
N GLY A 120 -12.68 -7.17 -14.57
CA GLY A 120 -14.00 -6.64 -14.20
C GLY A 120 -14.07 -6.18 -12.74
N ASN A 121 -12.94 -6.09 -12.02
CA ASN A 121 -12.86 -5.65 -10.61
C ASN A 121 -13.87 -6.40 -9.72
N GLN A 122 -13.85 -7.72 -9.76
CA GLN A 122 -14.87 -8.55 -9.12
C GLN A 122 -14.54 -8.90 -7.66
N TYR A 123 -13.24 -8.99 -7.31
CA TYR A 123 -12.79 -9.54 -6.02
C TYR A 123 -12.28 -8.50 -5.04
N ALA A 124 -11.90 -7.32 -5.54
CA ALA A 124 -11.31 -6.29 -4.70
C ALA A 124 -11.65 -4.87 -5.17
N VAL A 125 -11.54 -3.91 -4.25
CA VAL A 125 -11.57 -2.47 -4.54
C VAL A 125 -10.27 -1.84 -4.09
N PRO A 126 -9.73 -0.83 -4.82
CA PRO A 126 -8.55 -0.12 -4.37
C PRO A 126 -8.83 0.64 -3.07
N TYR A 127 -7.83 0.63 -2.19
CA TYR A 127 -7.84 1.36 -0.91
C TYR A 127 -6.93 2.57 -0.98
N MET A 128 -5.64 2.32 -1.21
CA MET A 128 -4.62 3.35 -1.41
C MET A 128 -3.79 3.00 -2.63
N TRP A 129 -3.13 4.01 -3.19
CA TRP A 129 -2.18 3.82 -4.28
C TRP A 129 -1.03 4.80 -4.17
N GLY A 130 0.06 4.50 -4.85
CA GLY A 130 1.23 5.34 -4.85
C GLY A 130 2.27 4.87 -5.87
N THR A 131 3.41 5.53 -5.84
CA THR A 131 4.53 5.26 -6.73
C THR A 131 5.78 4.86 -5.96
N VAL A 132 6.71 4.18 -6.64
CA VAL A 132 8.06 3.93 -6.14
C VAL A 132 9.01 4.85 -6.88
N GLY A 133 9.51 5.87 -6.21
CA GLY A 133 10.38 6.88 -6.80
C GLY A 133 11.61 7.15 -5.94
N ILE A 134 12.13 8.38 -6.00
CA ILE A 134 13.33 8.79 -5.28
C ILE A 134 12.97 9.83 -4.23
N GLY A 135 13.14 9.48 -2.95
CA GLY A 135 13.13 10.43 -1.84
C GLY A 135 14.55 10.98 -1.63
N TYR A 136 14.69 12.30 -1.51
CA TYR A 136 16.02 12.88 -1.39
C TYR A 136 16.05 14.22 -0.63
N ASN A 137 17.18 14.49 0.00
CA ASN A 137 17.49 15.79 0.58
C ASN A 137 18.10 16.69 -0.51
N GLU A 138 17.36 17.72 -0.93
CA GLU A 138 17.70 18.59 -2.05
C GLU A 138 19.09 19.24 -1.88
N GLU A 139 19.36 19.80 -0.69
CA GLU A 139 20.62 20.47 -0.40
C GLU A 139 21.82 19.50 -0.49
N LYS A 140 21.73 18.35 0.17
CA LYS A 140 22.81 17.35 0.19
C LYS A 140 23.08 16.75 -1.20
N VAL A 141 22.00 16.49 -1.96
CA VAL A 141 22.13 15.94 -3.32
C VAL A 141 22.78 16.96 -4.25
N ARG A 142 22.35 18.23 -4.20
CA ARG A 142 22.99 19.29 -5.01
C ARG A 142 24.42 19.58 -4.59
N ALA A 143 24.75 19.46 -3.31
CA ALA A 143 26.12 19.56 -2.84
C ALA A 143 27.01 18.44 -3.41
N ALA A 144 26.49 17.22 -3.57
CA ALA A 144 27.23 16.09 -4.09
C ALA A 144 27.31 16.04 -5.63
N LEU A 145 26.20 16.33 -6.32
CA LEU A 145 26.08 16.18 -7.78
C LEU A 145 26.37 17.47 -8.56
N GLY A 146 26.25 18.64 -7.90
CA GLY A 146 26.40 19.96 -8.51
C GLY A 146 25.10 20.79 -8.38
N LYS A 147 25.23 22.10 -8.25
CA LYS A 147 24.09 23.00 -8.02
C LYS A 147 23.09 23.02 -9.18
N ASP A 148 23.60 22.90 -10.41
CA ASP A 148 22.82 23.02 -11.64
C ASP A 148 22.37 21.66 -12.18
N VAL A 149 22.55 20.57 -11.40
CA VAL A 149 22.12 19.23 -11.85
C VAL A 149 20.60 19.17 -12.01
N VAL A 150 20.17 18.59 -13.13
CA VAL A 150 18.74 18.30 -13.37
C VAL A 150 18.38 17.02 -12.63
N LEU A 151 17.45 17.13 -11.68
CA LEU A 151 16.99 16.02 -10.85
C LEU A 151 15.63 15.54 -11.35
N ASP A 152 15.60 14.80 -12.48
CA ASP A 152 14.37 14.35 -13.15
C ASP A 152 14.44 12.90 -13.62
N SER A 153 15.48 12.14 -13.28
CA SER A 153 15.79 10.85 -13.88
C SER A 153 16.29 9.83 -12.88
N TRP A 154 16.05 8.56 -13.16
CA TRP A 154 16.66 7.43 -12.46
C TRP A 154 18.20 7.45 -12.50
N SER A 155 18.80 8.22 -13.40
CA SER A 155 20.26 8.42 -13.44
C SER A 155 20.84 8.95 -12.13
N MET A 156 20.04 9.60 -11.29
CA MET A 156 20.48 10.03 -9.95
C MET A 156 21.02 8.85 -9.13
N VAL A 157 20.36 7.69 -9.21
CA VAL A 157 20.65 6.51 -8.37
C VAL A 157 21.13 5.29 -9.17
N PHE A 158 20.90 5.23 -10.49
CA PHE A 158 21.33 4.11 -11.33
C PHE A 158 22.54 4.42 -12.21
N ASP A 159 22.97 5.68 -12.32
CA ASP A 159 24.29 5.99 -12.90
C ASP A 159 25.40 5.76 -11.86
N PRO A 160 26.37 4.88 -12.12
CA PRO A 160 27.43 4.58 -11.15
C PRO A 160 28.28 5.81 -10.74
N ALA A 161 28.47 6.78 -11.65
CA ALA A 161 29.24 7.98 -11.37
C ALA A 161 28.48 8.93 -10.43
N ASN A 162 27.17 9.07 -10.62
CA ASN A 162 26.32 9.86 -9.74
C ASN A 162 26.18 9.20 -8.35
N LEU A 163 25.90 7.90 -8.32
CA LEU A 163 25.73 7.18 -7.05
C LEU A 163 27.01 7.17 -6.22
N ALA A 164 28.19 7.07 -6.86
CA ALA A 164 29.47 7.13 -6.16
C ALA A 164 29.68 8.48 -5.45
N LYS A 165 29.20 9.60 -6.01
CA LYS A 165 29.24 10.92 -5.37
C LYS A 165 28.28 11.01 -4.18
N LEU A 166 27.14 10.34 -4.24
CA LEU A 166 26.11 10.33 -3.18
C LEU A 166 26.47 9.39 -2.02
N LYS A 167 27.41 8.46 -2.21
CA LYS A 167 27.79 7.44 -1.21
C LYS A 167 28.05 8.02 0.18
N ASN A 168 28.77 9.15 0.25
CA ASN A 168 29.19 9.75 1.53
C ASN A 168 28.04 10.38 2.32
N CYS A 169 26.94 10.78 1.66
CA CYS A 169 25.78 11.29 2.36
C CYS A 169 24.70 10.24 2.66
N GLY A 170 24.95 8.99 2.25
CA GLY A 170 24.10 7.83 2.53
C GLY A 170 23.01 7.61 1.49
N VAL A 171 22.94 6.37 0.99
CA VAL A 171 21.95 5.93 -0.01
C VAL A 171 21.27 4.65 0.45
N ALA A 172 19.94 4.64 0.44
CA ALA A 172 19.14 3.46 0.79
C ALA A 172 18.30 2.99 -0.40
N PHE A 173 18.19 1.68 -0.57
CA PHE A 173 17.26 1.06 -1.50
C PHE A 173 16.29 0.16 -0.73
N LEU A 174 15.05 0.03 -1.23
CA LEU A 174 14.10 -0.95 -0.69
C LEU A 174 14.68 -2.37 -0.77
N ASP A 175 14.48 -3.18 0.24
CA ASP A 175 14.71 -4.64 0.16
C ASP A 175 13.48 -5.33 -0.45
N ALA A 176 13.18 -4.95 -1.69
CA ALA A 176 12.02 -5.41 -2.44
C ALA A 176 12.38 -5.58 -3.93
N PRO A 177 12.83 -6.77 -4.35
CA PRO A 177 13.30 -7.01 -5.72
C PRO A 177 12.26 -6.65 -6.77
N VAL A 178 10.99 -6.96 -6.52
CA VAL A 178 9.85 -6.66 -7.40
C VAL A 178 9.55 -5.16 -7.52
N LYS A 179 10.16 -4.33 -6.69
CA LYS A 179 10.06 -2.87 -6.75
C LYS A 179 11.34 -2.21 -7.32
N ILE A 180 12.51 -2.76 -7.05
CA ILE A 180 13.79 -2.17 -7.47
C ILE A 180 14.20 -2.59 -8.88
N ILE A 181 14.14 -3.90 -9.20
CA ILE A 181 14.61 -4.41 -10.50
C ILE A 181 13.84 -3.80 -11.67
N PRO A 182 12.49 -3.65 -11.64
CA PRO A 182 11.76 -2.98 -12.71
C PRO A 182 12.19 -1.53 -12.97
N GLN A 183 12.57 -0.78 -11.92
CA GLN A 183 13.09 0.58 -12.09
C GLN A 183 14.47 0.58 -12.78
N ALA A 184 15.32 -0.40 -12.45
CA ALA A 184 16.60 -0.56 -13.13
C ALA A 184 16.42 -0.98 -14.60
N LEU A 185 15.37 -1.77 -14.92
CA LEU A 185 15.00 -2.10 -16.31
C LEU A 185 14.58 -0.84 -17.06
N LEU A 186 13.72 0.00 -16.48
CA LEU A 186 13.32 1.29 -17.09
C LEU A 186 14.52 2.19 -17.37
N TYR A 187 15.42 2.34 -16.40
CA TYR A 187 16.66 3.10 -16.58
C TYR A 187 17.51 2.59 -17.76
N LEU A 188 17.52 1.28 -17.97
CA LEU A 188 18.21 0.64 -19.11
C LEU A 188 17.43 0.70 -20.43
N GLY A 189 16.26 1.37 -20.47
CA GLY A 189 15.38 1.42 -21.64
C GLY A 189 14.71 0.08 -21.98
N LEU A 190 14.54 -0.80 -20.96
CA LEU A 190 13.94 -2.13 -21.10
C LEU A 190 12.51 -2.12 -20.53
N ASP A 191 11.70 -3.09 -20.95
CA ASP A 191 10.36 -3.29 -20.41
C ASP A 191 10.45 -3.66 -18.91
N PRO A 192 9.82 -2.90 -18.00
CA PRO A 192 9.81 -3.20 -16.57
C PRO A 192 9.10 -4.52 -16.23
N ASN A 193 8.22 -5.00 -17.12
CA ASN A 193 7.50 -6.27 -17.01
C ASN A 193 8.08 -7.34 -17.96
N SER A 194 9.34 -7.23 -18.36
CA SER A 194 9.97 -8.15 -19.30
C SER A 194 9.83 -9.61 -18.86
N SER A 195 9.52 -10.50 -19.80
CA SER A 195 9.58 -11.96 -19.61
C SER A 195 10.90 -12.58 -20.06
N ARG A 196 11.89 -11.75 -20.44
CA ARG A 196 13.19 -12.18 -20.99
C ARG A 196 14.26 -12.27 -19.91
N PRO A 197 14.82 -13.46 -19.65
CA PRO A 197 15.83 -13.65 -18.60
C PRO A 197 17.08 -12.77 -18.74
N GLU A 198 17.49 -12.45 -19.98
CA GLU A 198 18.66 -11.62 -20.27
C GLU A 198 18.49 -10.17 -19.80
N ASP A 199 17.27 -9.63 -19.77
CA ASP A 199 17.03 -8.27 -19.30
C ASP A 199 17.28 -8.17 -17.78
N TYR A 200 16.84 -9.17 -17.02
CA TYR A 200 17.11 -9.28 -15.58
C TYR A 200 18.60 -9.45 -15.26
N LYS A 201 19.35 -10.15 -16.12
CA LYS A 201 20.81 -10.24 -15.98
C LYS A 201 21.50 -8.91 -16.20
N LYS A 202 21.01 -8.08 -17.15
CA LYS A 202 21.52 -6.71 -17.38
C LYS A 202 21.26 -5.82 -16.17
N ALA A 203 20.02 -5.84 -15.65
CA ALA A 203 19.67 -5.10 -14.44
C ALA A 203 20.48 -5.54 -13.22
N SER A 204 20.68 -6.86 -13.04
CA SER A 204 21.52 -7.41 -11.99
C SER A 204 22.97 -6.95 -12.10
N ALA A 205 23.55 -6.99 -13.30
CA ALA A 205 24.92 -6.53 -13.53
C ALA A 205 25.10 -5.03 -13.22
N LEU A 206 24.10 -4.20 -13.54
CA LEU A 206 24.08 -2.80 -13.13
C LEU A 206 24.05 -2.68 -11.60
N MET A 207 23.09 -3.35 -10.95
CA MET A 207 22.89 -3.27 -9.51
C MET A 207 24.12 -3.75 -8.71
N ILE A 208 24.82 -4.78 -9.18
CA ILE A 208 26.08 -5.25 -8.57
C ILE A 208 27.16 -4.16 -8.62
N LYS A 209 27.26 -3.41 -9.74
CA LYS A 209 28.19 -2.26 -9.84
C LYS A 209 27.84 -1.14 -8.87
N LEU A 210 26.55 -0.92 -8.62
CA LEU A 210 26.04 0.14 -7.74
C LEU A 210 26.17 -0.22 -6.25
N LYS A 211 26.12 -1.50 -5.92
CA LYS A 211 26.08 -2.02 -4.54
C LYS A 211 27.15 -1.42 -3.60
N PRO A 212 28.40 -1.22 -3.99
CA PRO A 212 29.42 -0.60 -3.11
C PRO A 212 29.10 0.85 -2.69
N SER A 213 28.16 1.53 -3.38
CA SER A 213 27.71 2.89 -3.09
C SER A 213 26.36 2.93 -2.38
N VAL A 214 25.68 1.79 -2.21
CA VAL A 214 24.44 1.67 -1.45
C VAL A 214 24.77 1.38 0.01
N THR A 215 24.27 2.21 0.92
CA THR A 215 24.51 2.08 2.36
C THR A 215 23.83 0.83 2.90
N TYR A 216 22.56 0.63 2.53
CA TYR A 216 21.80 -0.57 2.91
C TYR A 216 20.58 -0.80 2.00
N PHE A 217 20.04 -2.02 2.08
CA PHE A 217 18.75 -2.43 1.55
C PHE A 217 17.80 -2.65 2.73
N ASN A 218 16.73 -1.84 2.84
CA ASN A 218 15.71 -1.96 3.88
C ASN A 218 14.47 -1.17 3.49
N SER A 219 13.28 -1.77 3.66
CA SER A 219 12.02 -1.19 3.20
C SER A 219 11.29 -0.32 4.23
N SER A 220 11.80 -0.18 5.46
CA SER A 220 11.15 0.59 6.53
C SER A 220 12.06 1.68 7.12
N LYS A 221 13.34 1.38 7.34
CA LYS A 221 14.28 2.26 8.05
C LYS A 221 14.52 3.59 7.35
N TYR A 222 14.50 3.63 6.02
CA TYR A 222 14.87 4.80 5.22
C TYR A 222 13.99 6.03 5.50
N THR A 223 12.74 5.87 5.91
CA THR A 223 11.83 6.96 6.25
C THR A 223 12.36 7.79 7.43
N ALA A 224 12.77 7.10 8.50
CA ALA A 224 13.37 7.74 9.66
C ALA A 224 14.75 8.33 9.34
N ASP A 225 15.59 7.60 8.59
CA ASP A 225 16.94 8.04 8.25
C ASP A 225 16.92 9.28 7.32
N LEU A 226 15.98 9.38 6.37
CA LEU A 226 15.75 10.59 5.58
C LEU A 226 15.33 11.76 6.48
N ALA A 227 14.35 11.54 7.36
CA ALA A 227 13.86 12.57 8.28
C ALA A 227 14.97 13.08 9.21
N ASN A 228 15.83 12.17 9.68
CA ASN A 228 16.96 12.49 10.54
C ASN A 228 18.14 13.12 9.79
N GLY A 229 18.23 12.91 8.47
CA GLY A 229 19.35 13.33 7.65
C GLY A 229 20.55 12.38 7.71
N ASP A 230 20.34 11.12 8.17
CA ASP A 230 21.35 10.07 8.22
C ASP A 230 21.67 9.51 6.82
N ILE A 231 20.71 9.64 5.90
CA ILE A 231 20.88 9.41 4.47
C ILE A 231 20.39 10.63 3.67
N CYS A 232 20.88 10.79 2.43
CA CYS A 232 20.46 11.87 1.56
C CYS A 232 19.56 11.43 0.41
N VAL A 233 19.54 10.14 0.09
CA VAL A 233 18.74 9.57 -1.02
C VAL A 233 18.21 8.21 -0.64
N ALA A 234 16.96 7.94 -1.03
CA ALA A 234 16.36 6.63 -0.97
C ALA A 234 15.52 6.32 -2.21
N ILE A 235 15.56 5.10 -2.73
CA ILE A 235 14.46 4.57 -3.55
C ILE A 235 13.40 4.10 -2.57
N GLY A 236 12.21 4.73 -2.62
CA GLY A 236 11.17 4.51 -1.63
C GLY A 236 9.77 4.79 -2.15
N TYR A 237 8.80 4.53 -1.29
CA TYR A 237 7.39 4.79 -1.56
C TYR A 237 7.04 6.27 -1.36
N SER A 238 6.15 6.80 -2.21
CA SER A 238 5.76 8.22 -2.18
C SER A 238 5.30 8.68 -0.80
N GLY A 239 4.37 7.98 -0.16
CA GLY A 239 3.84 8.36 1.15
C GLY A 239 4.88 8.29 2.28
N ASP A 240 5.79 7.31 2.25
CA ASP A 240 6.85 7.21 3.24
C ASP A 240 7.80 8.42 3.17
N VAL A 241 8.07 8.93 1.97
CA VAL A 241 8.87 10.15 1.79
C VAL A 241 8.10 11.38 2.30
N MET A 242 6.77 11.42 2.09
CA MET A 242 5.91 12.48 2.68
C MET A 242 5.92 12.42 4.22
N GLN A 243 5.86 11.22 4.78
CA GLN A 243 6.01 11.03 6.24
C GLN A 243 7.39 11.49 6.73
N ALA A 244 8.46 11.20 5.98
CA ALA A 244 9.80 11.69 6.32
C ALA A 244 9.87 13.22 6.34
N GLN A 245 9.25 13.91 5.36
CA GLN A 245 9.11 15.37 5.35
C GLN A 245 8.40 15.88 6.60
N THR A 246 7.27 15.27 6.95
CA THR A 246 6.44 15.67 8.08
C THR A 246 7.21 15.49 9.40
N ARG A 247 7.83 14.32 9.60
CA ARG A 247 8.65 14.01 10.79
C ARG A 247 9.84 14.98 10.94
N ALA A 248 10.53 15.30 9.84
CA ALA A 248 11.63 16.26 9.86
C ALA A 248 11.14 17.65 10.30
N ARG A 249 10.03 18.12 9.77
CA ARG A 249 9.42 19.42 10.12
C ARG A 249 8.97 19.47 11.58
N GLU A 250 8.29 18.42 12.07
CA GLU A 250 7.85 18.31 13.47
C GLU A 250 9.02 18.27 14.45
N ALA A 251 10.15 17.68 14.05
CA ALA A 251 11.39 17.66 14.81
C ALA A 251 12.17 19.00 14.73
N GLY A 252 11.62 20.02 14.07
CA GLY A 252 12.28 21.33 13.90
C GLY A 252 13.50 21.31 12.99
N LYS A 253 13.66 20.28 12.17
CA LYS A 253 14.76 20.15 11.21
C LYS A 253 14.40 20.90 9.93
N HIS A 254 15.29 21.81 9.49
CA HIS A 254 15.15 22.53 8.22
C HIS A 254 15.73 21.71 7.06
N THR A 255 15.28 20.46 6.90
CA THR A 255 15.69 19.58 5.81
C THR A 255 14.69 19.67 4.67
N ASP A 256 15.14 20.08 3.47
CA ASP A 256 14.32 20.07 2.25
C ASP A 256 14.33 18.66 1.65
N ILE A 257 13.46 17.78 2.20
CA ILE A 257 13.23 16.45 1.66
C ILE A 257 12.22 16.57 0.52
N ARG A 258 12.52 15.97 -0.62
CA ARG A 258 11.66 15.96 -1.81
C ARG A 258 11.42 14.53 -2.31
N TYR A 259 10.36 14.38 -3.06
CA TYR A 259 10.06 13.15 -3.79
C TYR A 259 10.10 13.42 -5.28
N LEU A 260 10.79 12.56 -6.02
CA LEU A 260 10.92 12.61 -7.46
C LEU A 260 10.25 11.40 -8.09
N ILE A 261 9.39 11.65 -9.06
CA ILE A 261 8.93 10.66 -10.04
C ILE A 261 9.80 10.84 -11.28
N PRO A 262 10.75 9.92 -11.57
CA PRO A 262 11.63 10.05 -12.72
C PRO A 262 10.89 10.00 -14.06
N LYS A 263 11.39 10.76 -15.03
CA LYS A 263 10.79 10.90 -16.37
C LYS A 263 10.72 9.61 -17.17
N GLU A 264 11.57 8.64 -16.88
CA GLU A 264 11.52 7.31 -17.51
C GLU A 264 10.31 6.50 -17.06
N GLY A 265 9.61 6.95 -16.04
CA GLY A 265 8.46 6.29 -15.44
C GLY A 265 8.78 5.58 -14.13
N VAL A 266 7.74 5.13 -13.46
CA VAL A 266 7.82 4.46 -12.14
C VAL A 266 6.79 3.36 -12.01
N ASN A 267 7.02 2.45 -11.06
CA ASN A 267 5.99 1.51 -10.63
C ASN A 267 4.85 2.25 -9.93
N LEU A 268 3.64 2.07 -10.46
CA LEU A 268 2.37 2.41 -9.82
C LEU A 268 1.85 1.16 -9.11
N TRP A 269 1.58 1.26 -7.82
CA TRP A 269 1.05 0.15 -7.03
C TRP A 269 -0.28 0.54 -6.38
N PHE A 270 -1.06 -0.48 -6.09
CA PHE A 270 -2.34 -0.36 -5.38
C PHE A 270 -2.38 -1.37 -4.26
N ASP A 271 -2.92 -0.97 -3.12
CA ASP A 271 -3.36 -1.86 -2.07
C ASP A 271 -4.88 -1.95 -2.10
N MET A 272 -5.40 -3.16 -1.96
CA MET A 272 -6.75 -3.50 -2.30
C MET A 272 -7.51 -4.00 -1.07
N LEU A 273 -8.78 -3.62 -0.92
CA LEU A 273 -9.68 -4.23 0.05
C LEU A 273 -10.30 -5.48 -0.57
N ALA A 274 -10.06 -6.64 0.01
CA ALA A 274 -10.56 -7.92 -0.47
C ALA A 274 -11.13 -8.77 0.68
N ILE A 275 -12.13 -9.61 0.38
CA ILE A 275 -12.79 -10.49 1.35
C ILE A 275 -12.25 -11.91 1.16
N PRO A 276 -11.56 -12.51 2.15
CA PRO A 276 -11.12 -13.89 2.08
C PRO A 276 -12.27 -14.86 1.82
N LYS A 277 -11.97 -15.98 1.17
CA LYS A 277 -12.97 -17.01 0.87
C LYS A 277 -13.58 -17.62 2.13
N ASP A 278 -12.81 -17.73 3.18
CA ASP A 278 -13.18 -18.29 4.49
C ASP A 278 -13.72 -17.26 5.49
N ALA A 279 -13.97 -16.02 5.06
CA ALA A 279 -14.51 -14.96 5.91
C ALA A 279 -15.85 -15.35 6.55
N GLY A 280 -15.93 -15.20 7.87
CA GLY A 280 -17.14 -15.55 8.64
C GLY A 280 -18.19 -14.41 8.66
N ASN A 281 -17.75 -13.16 8.53
CA ASN A 281 -18.61 -11.98 8.67
C ASN A 281 -18.66 -11.14 7.39
N VAL A 282 -18.98 -11.78 6.26
CA VAL A 282 -18.96 -11.20 4.90
C VAL A 282 -19.80 -9.91 4.79
N ALA A 283 -21.00 -9.90 5.40
CA ALA A 283 -21.87 -8.72 5.37
C ALA A 283 -21.24 -7.53 6.11
N ASN A 284 -20.57 -7.78 7.24
CA ASN A 284 -19.88 -6.74 8.00
C ASN A 284 -18.64 -6.23 7.27
N ALA A 285 -17.91 -7.12 6.56
CA ALA A 285 -16.80 -6.73 5.70
C ALA A 285 -17.26 -5.79 4.58
N HIS A 286 -18.37 -6.08 3.89
CA HIS A 286 -18.94 -5.17 2.89
C HIS A 286 -19.34 -3.81 3.48
N LYS A 287 -19.93 -3.79 4.68
CA LYS A 287 -20.26 -2.52 5.37
C LYS A 287 -19.02 -1.69 5.66
N LEU A 288 -17.93 -2.33 6.10
CA LEU A 288 -16.68 -1.63 6.35
C LEU A 288 -16.03 -1.15 5.04
N ILE A 289 -16.03 -1.97 3.98
CA ILE A 289 -15.56 -1.53 2.66
C ILE A 289 -16.36 -0.31 2.19
N ASP A 290 -17.69 -0.40 2.22
CA ASP A 290 -18.55 0.71 1.78
C ASP A 290 -18.34 1.98 2.61
N TYR A 291 -18.12 1.84 3.91
CA TYR A 291 -17.77 2.94 4.80
C TYR A 291 -16.44 3.60 4.42
N LEU A 292 -15.39 2.79 4.17
CA LEU A 292 -14.07 3.27 3.76
C LEU A 292 -14.08 3.95 2.39
N LEU A 293 -15.04 3.60 1.51
CA LEU A 293 -15.20 4.24 0.19
C LEU A 293 -15.87 5.61 0.25
N ARG A 294 -16.40 6.06 1.39
CA ARG A 294 -16.99 7.40 1.53
C ARG A 294 -15.92 8.47 1.37
N PRO A 295 -16.16 9.54 0.60
CA PRO A 295 -15.21 10.63 0.45
C PRO A 295 -14.73 11.23 1.78
N GLU A 296 -15.66 11.49 2.70
CA GLU A 296 -15.38 12.07 4.02
C GLU A 296 -14.65 11.13 4.97
N VAL A 297 -14.60 9.83 4.68
CA VAL A 297 -13.88 8.84 5.47
C VAL A 297 -12.47 8.61 4.92
N ILE A 298 -12.34 8.45 3.60
CA ILE A 298 -11.05 8.11 3.01
C ILE A 298 -10.12 9.33 2.89
N ALA A 299 -10.66 10.56 2.79
CA ALA A 299 -9.86 11.78 2.72
C ALA A 299 -8.93 11.94 3.96
N PRO A 300 -9.42 11.94 5.21
CA PRO A 300 -8.56 12.03 6.38
C PRO A 300 -7.61 10.83 6.54
N ILE A 301 -7.94 9.66 5.99
CA ILE A 301 -7.00 8.54 5.96
C ILE A 301 -5.81 8.89 5.06
N SER A 302 -6.05 9.37 3.83
CA SER A 302 -5.00 9.82 2.92
C SER A 302 -4.13 10.92 3.52
N ASP A 303 -4.74 11.89 4.20
CA ASP A 303 -4.00 12.98 4.85
C ASP A 303 -3.06 12.45 5.95
N TYR A 304 -3.52 11.42 6.69
CA TYR A 304 -2.74 10.80 7.76
C TYR A 304 -1.60 9.92 7.22
N VAL A 305 -1.91 9.03 6.25
CA VAL A 305 -0.92 8.06 5.75
C VAL A 305 -0.01 8.65 4.65
N GLY A 306 -0.37 9.79 4.06
CA GLY A 306 0.41 10.44 3.00
C GLY A 306 0.33 9.76 1.63
N TYR A 307 -0.64 8.87 1.42
CA TYR A 307 -0.86 8.17 0.15
C TYR A 307 -2.13 8.64 -0.55
N ALA A 308 -2.14 8.52 -1.87
CA ALA A 308 -3.32 8.79 -2.66
C ALA A 308 -4.38 7.70 -2.47
N ASN A 309 -5.64 8.11 -2.46
CA ASN A 309 -6.79 7.21 -2.46
C ASN A 309 -7.47 7.16 -3.84
N PRO A 310 -8.26 6.12 -4.12
CA PRO A 310 -8.91 5.95 -5.42
C PRO A 310 -10.23 6.73 -5.57
N ASN A 311 -10.66 7.49 -4.56
CA ASN A 311 -11.95 8.17 -4.54
C ASN A 311 -11.81 9.56 -5.18
N LYS A 312 -12.39 9.74 -6.37
CA LYS A 312 -12.30 10.99 -7.13
C LYS A 312 -12.96 12.20 -6.44
N ASP A 313 -13.92 11.94 -5.54
CA ASP A 313 -14.68 12.98 -4.84
C ASP A 313 -14.04 13.33 -3.48
N ALA A 314 -13.08 12.53 -2.99
CA ALA A 314 -12.37 12.77 -1.74
C ALA A 314 -11.34 13.90 -1.84
N THR A 315 -10.77 14.13 -3.02
CA THR A 315 -9.67 15.10 -3.23
C THR A 315 -10.02 16.51 -2.75
N ALA A 316 -11.28 16.93 -2.92
CA ALA A 316 -11.77 18.24 -2.47
C ALA A 316 -11.90 18.36 -0.94
N LEU A 317 -11.90 17.25 -0.22
CA LEU A 317 -12.02 17.17 1.24
C LEU A 317 -10.68 16.98 1.95
N MET A 318 -9.60 16.77 1.20
CA MET A 318 -8.25 16.52 1.71
C MET A 318 -7.49 17.80 2.03
N ASP A 319 -6.47 17.68 2.87
CA ASP A 319 -5.48 18.77 3.04
C ASP A 319 -4.85 19.11 1.67
N PRO A 320 -4.91 20.38 1.23
CA PRO A 320 -4.29 20.82 -0.03
C PRO A 320 -2.79 20.51 -0.14
N LYS A 321 -2.11 20.33 1.00
CA LYS A 321 -0.69 19.91 1.01
C LYS A 321 -0.50 18.48 0.56
N VAL A 322 -1.51 17.63 0.71
CA VAL A 322 -1.50 16.23 0.27
C VAL A 322 -2.11 16.13 -1.12
N SER A 323 -3.33 16.63 -1.32
CA SER A 323 -4.04 16.55 -2.59
C SER A 323 -3.40 17.35 -3.73
N GLY A 324 -2.73 18.47 -3.41
CA GLY A 324 -1.99 19.29 -4.36
C GLY A 324 -0.52 18.88 -4.55
N ASN A 325 -0.05 17.83 -3.88
CA ASN A 325 1.33 17.39 -3.98
C ASN A 325 1.51 16.45 -5.19
N PRO A 326 2.31 16.82 -6.21
CA PRO A 326 2.52 16.00 -7.40
C PRO A 326 3.25 14.68 -7.11
N GLY A 327 3.90 14.54 -5.97
CA GLY A 327 4.48 13.28 -5.52
C GLY A 327 3.44 12.28 -4.98
N VAL A 328 2.26 12.77 -4.55
CA VAL A 328 1.13 11.96 -4.09
C VAL A 328 0.10 11.80 -5.19
N TYR A 329 -0.31 12.91 -5.82
CA TYR A 329 -1.26 12.97 -6.94
C TYR A 329 -0.56 13.52 -8.18
N PRO A 330 0.22 12.71 -8.90
CA PRO A 330 0.88 13.12 -10.13
C PRO A 330 -0.16 13.40 -11.23
N GLY A 331 0.15 14.38 -12.09
CA GLY A 331 -0.70 14.73 -13.22
C GLY A 331 -0.80 13.62 -14.28
N ASP A 332 -1.78 13.72 -15.17
CA ASP A 332 -2.11 12.68 -16.16
C ASP A 332 -0.92 12.32 -17.08
N GLU A 333 -0.07 13.29 -17.44
CA GLU A 333 1.14 13.05 -18.21
C GLU A 333 2.09 12.10 -17.47
N VAL A 334 2.36 12.35 -16.19
CA VAL A 334 3.21 11.48 -15.35
C VAL A 334 2.58 10.10 -15.19
N ILE A 335 1.28 10.05 -14.93
CA ILE A 335 0.54 8.79 -14.80
C ILE A 335 0.64 7.96 -16.09
N SER A 336 0.68 8.58 -17.29
CA SER A 336 0.80 7.86 -18.57
C SER A 336 2.11 7.08 -18.70
N HIS A 337 3.18 7.52 -18.05
CA HIS A 337 4.49 6.85 -18.02
C HIS A 337 4.67 5.86 -16.87
N THR A 338 3.66 5.68 -16.00
CA THR A 338 3.71 4.67 -14.94
C THR A 338 3.37 3.28 -15.47
N PHE A 339 3.90 2.25 -14.82
CA PHE A 339 3.52 0.87 -15.07
C PHE A 339 3.01 0.19 -13.79
N VAL A 340 2.08 -0.72 -13.95
CA VAL A 340 1.66 -1.65 -12.88
C VAL A 340 2.46 -2.94 -13.04
N SER A 341 2.94 -3.52 -11.95
CA SER A 341 3.66 -4.79 -11.99
C SER A 341 2.76 -5.90 -12.53
N ALA A 342 3.21 -6.57 -13.56
CA ALA A 342 2.52 -7.74 -14.12
C ALA A 342 2.78 -9.00 -13.25
N ASP A 343 1.88 -9.95 -13.36
CA ASP A 343 2.08 -11.29 -12.84
C ASP A 343 3.02 -12.06 -13.79
N LEU A 344 4.30 -12.08 -13.43
CA LEU A 344 5.35 -12.67 -14.24
C LEU A 344 5.33 -14.20 -14.15
N PRO A 345 5.77 -14.92 -15.20
CA PRO A 345 5.91 -16.37 -15.16
C PRO A 345 6.83 -16.83 -14.01
N ASP A 346 6.49 -17.98 -13.39
CA ASP A 346 7.27 -18.55 -12.27
C ASP A 346 8.79 -18.64 -12.51
N PRO A 347 9.31 -19.02 -13.70
CA PRO A 347 10.74 -19.03 -13.97
C PRO A 347 11.37 -17.64 -13.82
N ILE A 348 10.65 -16.58 -14.21
CA ILE A 348 11.11 -15.20 -14.06
C ILE A 348 11.09 -14.75 -12.60
N GLN A 349 10.02 -15.09 -11.87
CA GLN A 349 9.95 -14.77 -10.43
C GLN A 349 11.12 -15.42 -9.66
N ARG A 350 11.42 -16.71 -9.94
CA ARG A 350 12.57 -17.40 -9.35
C ARG A 350 13.92 -16.77 -9.78
N LEU A 351 14.00 -16.30 -11.02
CA LEU A 351 15.19 -15.58 -11.51
C LEU A 351 15.38 -14.27 -10.74
N ILE A 352 14.33 -13.46 -10.58
CA ILE A 352 14.34 -12.19 -9.83
C ILE A 352 14.87 -12.44 -8.40
N THR A 353 14.34 -13.44 -7.70
CA THR A 353 14.77 -13.78 -6.34
C THR A 353 16.26 -14.17 -6.30
N ARG A 354 16.72 -14.97 -7.25
CA ARG A 354 18.13 -15.39 -7.34
C ARG A 354 19.05 -14.20 -7.63
N GLU A 355 18.69 -13.37 -8.61
CA GLU A 355 19.50 -12.20 -8.95
C GLU A 355 19.53 -11.18 -7.80
N TRP A 356 18.43 -11.04 -7.05
CA TRP A 356 18.40 -10.18 -5.86
C TRP A 356 19.38 -10.64 -4.78
N ASN A 357 19.44 -11.93 -4.52
CA ASN A 357 20.42 -12.50 -3.58
C ASN A 357 21.87 -12.26 -4.05
N ARG A 358 22.13 -12.36 -5.36
CA ARG A 358 23.45 -12.02 -5.95
C ARG A 358 23.78 -10.54 -5.76
N ILE A 359 22.84 -9.64 -6.03
CA ILE A 359 23.02 -8.19 -5.84
C ILE A 359 23.37 -7.89 -4.38
N LYS A 360 22.64 -8.46 -3.42
CA LYS A 360 22.88 -8.20 -1.99
C LYS A 360 24.22 -8.78 -1.50
N SER A 361 24.60 -9.94 -1.98
CA SER A 361 25.90 -10.55 -1.65
C SER A 361 27.08 -9.87 -2.36
N GLY A 362 26.83 -9.19 -3.46
CA GLY A 362 27.87 -8.55 -4.28
C GLY A 362 28.66 -9.55 -5.14
N GLN A 363 28.06 -10.71 -5.49
CA GLN A 363 28.70 -11.81 -6.23
C GLN A 363 28.22 -11.88 -7.69
#